data_ef53ee0cdb718c9ba7c796af357e71d0
#
_entry.id   ef53ee0cdb718c9ba7c796af357e71d0
#
_cell.length_a   1.000
_cell.length_b   1.000
_cell.length_c   1.000
_cell.angle_alpha   90.00
_cell.angle_beta   90.00
_cell.angle_gamma   90.00
#
_symmetry.space_group_name_H-M   'P 1'
#
loop_
_entity.id
_entity.type
_entity.pdbx_description
1 polymer ?
#
loop_
_entity_poly.entity_id
_entity_poly.type
_entity_poly.pdbx_seq_one_letter_code
_entity_poly.pdbx_strand_id
1 'polypeptide(L)'
;MKKSSIFLKGLIKENPVLVLILGTCPTLATTTSVISAVAMGLAATAVLFCSNMAISALRNIIPDKVRIPCYIVVIAGFVSVVQMLMQAYLPDLYDMLGVYLALIVVNCIILGRAEMFARKNGVIDSALDGLGMGLGFTIALLLMATFREVIGNGTFAGRSEEHTSELQSQR
;
A
#
# COMPACT_ATOMS: atom_id res chain seq x y z
N MET A 1 -0.64 -7.42 25.50
CA MET A 1 0.23 -8.10 24.51
C MET A 1 1.46 -7.23 24.30
N LYS A 2 2.66 -7.81 24.15
CA LYS A 2 3.87 -7.01 23.91
C LYS A 2 3.76 -6.31 22.55
N LYS A 3 3.94 -4.99 22.50
CA LYS A 3 3.86 -4.17 21.27
C LYS A 3 4.75 -4.67 20.13
N SER A 4 5.92 -5.20 20.47
CA SER A 4 6.85 -5.85 19.54
C SER A 4 6.25 -7.11 18.88
N SER A 5 5.38 -7.83 19.57
CA SER A 5 4.73 -9.03 19.03
C SER A 5 3.70 -8.69 17.93
N ILE A 6 3.03 -7.55 18.02
CA ILE A 6 2.05 -7.08 17.01
C ILE A 6 2.79 -6.76 15.71
N PHE A 7 3.91 -6.04 15.80
CA PHE A 7 4.74 -5.66 14.66
C PHE A 7 5.33 -6.88 13.93
N LEU A 8 5.96 -7.81 14.68
CA LEU A 8 6.54 -9.03 14.08
C LEU A 8 5.46 -9.95 13.50
N LYS A 9 4.30 -10.00 14.12
CA LYS A 9 3.17 -10.80 13.64
C LYS A 9 2.69 -10.31 12.28
N GLY A 10 2.55 -8.99 12.10
CA GLY A 10 2.17 -8.37 10.83
C GLY A 10 3.22 -8.59 9.73
N LEU A 11 4.51 -8.60 10.10
CA LEU A 11 5.60 -8.71 9.13
C LEU A 11 5.78 -10.14 8.58
N ILE A 12 5.70 -11.17 9.43
CA ILE A 12 6.09 -12.54 9.09
C ILE A 12 4.90 -13.50 9.12
N LYS A 13 4.15 -13.55 10.24
CA LYS A 13 3.09 -14.54 10.44
C LYS A 13 1.80 -14.23 9.70
N GLU A 14 1.47 -12.96 9.56
CA GLU A 14 0.28 -12.48 8.86
C GLU A 14 0.67 -11.58 7.68
N ASN A 15 1.67 -12.00 6.89
CA ASN A 15 2.04 -11.25 5.69
C ASN A 15 0.81 -11.10 4.77
N PRO A 16 0.41 -9.86 4.43
CA PRO A 16 -0.86 -9.63 3.75
C PRO A 16 -0.95 -10.31 2.38
N VAL A 17 0.13 -10.32 1.62
CA VAL A 17 0.14 -10.88 0.27
C VAL A 17 0.38 -12.39 0.29
N LEU A 18 1.35 -12.86 1.08
CA LEU A 18 1.79 -14.26 1.05
C LEU A 18 0.89 -15.19 1.85
N VAL A 19 0.28 -14.70 2.94
CA VAL A 19 -0.53 -15.54 3.85
C VAL A 19 -2.02 -15.25 3.69
N LEU A 20 -2.41 -13.98 3.66
CA LEU A 20 -3.82 -13.56 3.59
C LEU A 20 -4.33 -13.44 2.14
N ILE A 21 -3.43 -13.45 1.14
CA ILE A 21 -3.75 -13.24 -0.29
C ILE A 21 -4.54 -11.93 -0.50
N LEU A 22 -4.30 -10.92 0.34
CA LEU A 22 -4.89 -9.60 0.27
C LEU A 22 -3.94 -8.63 -0.45
N GLY A 23 -4.49 -7.70 -1.25
CA GLY A 23 -3.68 -6.72 -1.98
C GLY A 23 -2.99 -7.26 -3.22
N THR A 24 -3.50 -8.33 -3.80
CA THR A 24 -2.98 -8.88 -5.07
C THR A 24 -3.24 -7.97 -6.27
N CYS A 25 -4.33 -7.17 -6.24
CA CYS A 25 -4.67 -6.26 -7.34
C CYS A 25 -3.55 -5.23 -7.61
N PRO A 26 -3.10 -4.41 -6.64
CA PRO A 26 -1.97 -3.51 -6.87
C PRO A 26 -0.66 -4.26 -7.07
N THR A 27 -0.47 -5.42 -6.44
CA THR A 27 0.73 -6.25 -6.61
C THR A 27 0.92 -6.66 -8.07
N LEU A 28 -0.13 -7.09 -8.76
CA LEU A 28 -0.05 -7.46 -10.16
C LEU A 28 0.13 -6.25 -11.09
N ALA A 29 -0.45 -5.12 -10.76
CA ALA A 29 -0.44 -3.92 -11.58
C ALA A 29 0.90 -3.16 -11.51
N THR A 30 1.50 -3.03 -10.31
CA THR A 30 2.65 -2.14 -10.07
C THR A 30 4.00 -2.84 -10.06
N THR A 31 4.06 -4.16 -10.12
CA THR A 31 5.31 -4.93 -10.07
C THR A 31 6.02 -5.06 -11.43
N THR A 32 5.78 -4.15 -12.36
CA THR A 32 6.48 -4.08 -13.66
C THR A 32 7.89 -3.52 -13.52
N SER A 33 8.13 -2.66 -12.52
CA SER A 33 9.44 -2.08 -12.18
C SER A 33 9.66 -2.11 -10.67
N VAL A 34 10.90 -2.36 -10.25
CA VAL A 34 11.28 -2.35 -8.81
C VAL A 34 11.06 -0.96 -8.20
N ILE A 35 11.35 0.10 -8.93
CA ILE A 35 11.18 1.49 -8.45
C ILE A 35 9.69 1.78 -8.19
N SER A 36 8.82 1.41 -9.12
CA SER A 36 7.37 1.55 -8.97
C SER A 36 6.83 0.73 -7.79
N ALA A 37 7.35 -0.49 -7.58
CA ALA A 37 6.98 -1.35 -6.47
C ALA A 37 7.36 -0.74 -5.10
N VAL A 38 8.57 -0.17 -4.99
CA VAL A 38 9.02 0.52 -3.76
C VAL A 38 8.16 1.75 -3.48
N ALA A 39 7.97 2.62 -4.48
CA ALA A 39 7.18 3.83 -4.33
C ALA A 39 5.72 3.51 -3.91
N MET A 40 5.10 2.53 -4.56
CA MET A 40 3.76 2.07 -4.23
C MET A 40 3.68 1.45 -2.82
N GLY A 41 4.68 0.66 -2.43
CA GLY A 41 4.77 0.07 -1.11
C GLY A 41 4.88 1.12 0.00
N LEU A 42 5.72 2.13 -0.20
CA LEU A 42 5.86 3.24 0.74
C LEU A 42 4.60 4.09 0.84
N ALA A 43 3.98 4.44 -0.30
CA ALA A 43 2.72 5.18 -0.34
C ALA A 43 1.60 4.41 0.38
N ALA A 44 1.44 3.12 0.10
CA ALA A 44 0.46 2.27 0.76
C ALA A 44 0.71 2.15 2.26
N THR A 45 1.98 2.05 2.69
CA THR A 45 2.35 1.99 4.11
C THR A 45 1.99 3.29 4.84
N ALA A 46 2.26 4.45 4.25
CA ALA A 46 1.91 5.74 4.82
C ALA A 46 0.39 5.90 4.95
N VAL A 47 -0.36 5.56 3.91
CA VAL A 47 -1.83 5.61 3.93
C VAL A 47 -2.39 4.63 4.96
N LEU A 48 -1.88 3.39 5.02
CA LEU A 48 -2.32 2.36 5.97
C LEU A 48 -2.08 2.80 7.41
N PHE A 49 -0.93 3.38 7.70
CA PHE A 49 -0.59 3.91 9.01
C PHE A 49 -1.55 5.03 9.43
N CYS A 50 -1.70 6.05 8.60
CA CYS A 50 -2.58 7.20 8.89
C CYS A 50 -4.05 6.80 8.98
N SER A 51 -4.53 5.97 8.06
CA SER A 51 -5.93 5.53 8.03
C SER A 51 -6.29 4.65 9.23
N ASN A 52 -5.42 3.73 9.64
CA ASN A 52 -5.64 2.90 10.83
C ASN A 52 -5.72 3.75 12.10
N MET A 53 -4.86 4.78 12.23
CA MET A 53 -4.95 5.73 13.34
C MET A 53 -6.28 6.49 13.35
N ALA A 54 -6.65 7.06 12.21
CA ALA A 54 -7.89 7.84 12.08
C ALA A 54 -9.13 6.98 12.34
N ILE A 55 -9.21 5.79 11.76
CA ILE A 55 -10.35 4.88 11.93
C ILE A 55 -10.45 4.40 13.38
N SER A 56 -9.32 4.09 14.02
CA SER A 56 -9.32 3.72 15.43
C SER A 56 -9.76 4.87 16.35
N ALA A 57 -9.44 6.13 16.00
CA ALA A 57 -9.92 7.31 16.72
C ALA A 57 -11.44 7.55 16.51
N LEU A 58 -11.91 7.35 15.28
CA LEU A 58 -13.32 7.56 14.92
C LEU A 58 -14.25 6.38 15.23
N ARG A 59 -13.72 5.25 15.71
CA ARG A 59 -14.49 4.01 15.92
C ARG A 59 -15.75 4.16 16.76
N ASN A 60 -15.76 5.09 17.70
CA ASN A 60 -16.91 5.33 18.59
C ASN A 60 -18.00 6.23 17.96
N ILE A 61 -17.68 6.93 16.88
CA ILE A 61 -18.58 7.88 16.21
C ILE A 61 -19.30 7.21 15.04
N ILE A 62 -18.63 6.23 14.38
CA ILE A 62 -19.15 5.61 13.16
C ILE A 62 -20.17 4.51 13.52
N PRO A 63 -21.44 4.64 13.11
CA PRO A 63 -22.45 3.61 13.34
C PRO A 63 -22.20 2.37 12.46
N ASP A 64 -22.55 1.20 12.99
CA ASP A 64 -22.29 -0.09 12.32
C ASP A 64 -22.89 -0.23 10.92
N LYS A 65 -23.99 0.46 10.66
CA LYS A 65 -24.73 0.36 9.38
C LYS A 65 -24.01 1.00 8.18
N VAL A 66 -23.18 2.04 8.42
CA VAL A 66 -22.55 2.86 7.36
C VAL A 66 -21.02 2.87 7.47
N ARG A 67 -20.43 1.88 8.15
CA ARG A 67 -19.01 1.92 8.47
C ARG A 67 -18.09 1.75 7.24
N ILE A 68 -18.40 0.83 6.32
CA ILE A 68 -17.58 0.59 5.13
C ILE A 68 -17.49 1.84 4.24
N PRO A 69 -18.59 2.53 3.87
CA PRO A 69 -18.52 3.80 3.16
C PRO A 69 -17.71 4.88 3.89
N CYS A 70 -17.85 4.97 5.22
CA CYS A 70 -17.06 5.93 6.01
C CYS A 70 -15.55 5.65 5.95
N TYR A 71 -15.15 4.38 6.02
CA TYR A 71 -13.74 4.01 5.89
C TYR A 71 -13.18 4.38 4.53
N ILE A 72 -13.92 4.15 3.46
CA ILE A 72 -13.51 4.50 2.09
C ILE A 72 -13.30 6.02 1.97
N VAL A 73 -14.18 6.85 2.52
CA VAL A 73 -14.04 8.31 2.50
C VAL A 73 -12.80 8.78 3.26
N VAL A 74 -12.53 8.22 4.44
CA VAL A 74 -11.35 8.56 5.23
C VAL A 74 -10.07 8.16 4.49
N ILE A 75 -10.02 6.95 3.95
CA ILE A 75 -8.87 6.46 3.18
C ILE A 75 -8.66 7.31 1.93
N ALA A 76 -9.74 7.66 1.20
CA ALA A 76 -9.67 8.54 0.02
C ALA A 76 -9.09 9.91 0.35
N GLY A 77 -9.45 10.49 1.50
CA GLY A 77 -8.87 11.75 1.97
C GLY A 77 -7.35 11.66 2.14
N PHE A 78 -6.84 10.61 2.80
CA PHE A 78 -5.40 10.40 2.97
C PHE A 78 -4.69 10.12 1.64
N VAL A 79 -5.29 9.33 0.77
CA VAL A 79 -4.73 9.07 -0.57
C VAL A 79 -4.62 10.36 -1.37
N SER A 80 -5.63 11.24 -1.33
CA SER A 80 -5.58 12.54 -2.01
C SER A 80 -4.44 13.42 -1.49
N VAL A 81 -4.19 13.43 -0.18
CA VAL A 81 -3.05 14.15 0.40
C VAL A 81 -1.72 13.58 -0.10
N VAL A 82 -1.58 12.25 -0.12
CA VAL A 82 -0.37 11.58 -0.63
C VAL A 82 -0.17 11.87 -2.12
N GLN A 83 -1.23 11.89 -2.92
CA GLN A 83 -1.18 12.25 -4.34
C GLN A 83 -0.66 13.69 -4.54
N MET A 84 -1.18 14.65 -3.78
CA MET A 84 -0.71 16.04 -3.85
C MET A 84 0.76 16.17 -3.44
N LEU A 85 1.19 15.45 -2.40
CA LEU A 85 2.59 15.43 -1.98
C LEU A 85 3.50 14.81 -3.05
N MET A 86 3.10 13.69 -3.65
CA MET A 86 3.87 13.06 -4.73
C MET A 86 3.96 13.97 -5.97
N GLN A 87 2.87 14.63 -6.33
CA GLN A 87 2.86 15.56 -7.45
C GLN A 87 3.78 16.78 -7.23
N ALA A 88 3.90 17.24 -5.97
CA ALA A 88 4.75 18.37 -5.63
C ALA A 88 6.25 18.03 -5.57
N TYR A 89 6.61 16.84 -5.07
CA TYR A 89 7.99 16.46 -4.80
C TYR A 89 8.59 15.51 -5.84
N LEU A 90 7.78 14.68 -6.47
CA LEU A 90 8.22 13.59 -7.37
C LEU A 90 7.27 13.48 -8.57
N PRO A 91 7.26 14.48 -9.49
CA PRO A 91 6.34 14.50 -10.62
C PRO A 91 6.54 13.28 -11.56
N ASP A 92 7.77 12.83 -11.78
CA ASP A 92 8.08 11.68 -12.63
C ASP A 92 7.45 10.37 -12.08
N LEU A 93 7.54 10.15 -10.77
CA LEU A 93 6.89 9.01 -10.12
C LEU A 93 5.36 9.13 -10.11
N TYR A 94 4.85 10.35 -10.02
CA TYR A 94 3.41 10.61 -10.08
C TYR A 94 2.83 10.23 -11.45
N ASP A 95 3.52 10.57 -12.55
CA ASP A 95 3.07 10.23 -13.90
C ASP A 95 3.04 8.70 -14.12
N MET A 96 3.98 7.97 -13.52
CA MET A 96 4.02 6.51 -13.60
C MET A 96 2.96 5.82 -12.71
N LEU A 97 2.72 6.34 -11.50
CA LEU A 97 1.88 5.70 -10.49
C LEU A 97 0.49 6.34 -10.33
N GLY A 98 0.22 7.49 -10.96
CA GLY A 98 -0.99 8.28 -10.69
C GLY A 98 -2.31 7.51 -10.78
N VAL A 99 -2.43 6.66 -11.80
CA VAL A 99 -3.61 5.79 -11.97
C VAL A 99 -3.67 4.69 -10.88
N TYR A 100 -2.51 4.17 -10.47
CA TYR A 100 -2.44 3.09 -9.48
C TYR A 100 -2.63 3.59 -8.05
N LEU A 101 -2.37 4.88 -7.77
CA LEU A 101 -2.64 5.48 -6.47
C LEU A 101 -4.13 5.44 -6.12
N ALA A 102 -5.02 5.56 -7.10
CA ALA A 102 -6.45 5.40 -6.89
C ALA A 102 -6.83 3.99 -6.41
N LEU A 103 -6.05 2.96 -6.78
CA LEU A 103 -6.25 1.58 -6.30
C LEU A 103 -5.92 1.40 -4.82
N ILE A 104 -5.18 2.33 -4.21
CA ILE A 104 -4.91 2.31 -2.76
C ILE A 104 -6.21 2.51 -1.97
N VAL A 105 -7.13 3.34 -2.47
CA VAL A 105 -8.41 3.64 -1.79
C VAL A 105 -9.23 2.37 -1.57
N VAL A 106 -9.31 1.51 -2.58
CA VAL A 106 -10.08 0.26 -2.54
C VAL A 106 -9.21 -0.97 -2.23
N ASN A 107 -8.00 -0.74 -1.73
CA ASN A 107 -7.08 -1.83 -1.41
C ASN A 107 -7.64 -2.68 -0.27
N CYS A 108 -7.80 -3.98 -0.56
CA CYS A 108 -8.35 -4.93 0.40
C CYS A 108 -7.50 -5.10 1.68
N ILE A 109 -6.19 -4.79 1.64
CA ILE A 109 -5.36 -4.78 2.85
C ILE A 109 -5.82 -3.65 3.77
N ILE A 110 -5.93 -2.43 3.25
CA ILE A 110 -6.25 -1.24 4.04
C ILE A 110 -7.65 -1.36 4.63
N LEU A 111 -8.62 -1.71 3.78
CA LEU A 111 -10.01 -1.87 4.19
C LEU A 111 -10.18 -3.06 5.15
N GLY A 112 -9.52 -4.17 4.87
CA GLY A 112 -9.57 -5.36 5.72
C GLY A 112 -8.97 -5.12 7.11
N ARG A 113 -7.83 -4.43 7.21
CA ARG A 113 -7.22 -4.10 8.52
C ARG A 113 -7.99 -3.02 9.28
N ALA A 114 -8.58 -2.06 8.59
CA ALA A 114 -9.48 -1.08 9.18
C ALA A 114 -10.63 -1.77 9.93
N GLU A 115 -11.28 -2.74 9.30
CA GLU A 115 -12.41 -3.48 9.90
C GLU A 115 -11.98 -4.52 10.94
N MET A 116 -10.94 -5.32 10.63
CA MET A 116 -10.56 -6.45 11.49
C MET A 116 -9.77 -6.02 12.73
N PHE A 117 -8.92 -5.00 12.61
CA PHE A 117 -7.97 -4.63 13.66
C PHE A 117 -8.21 -3.23 14.23
N ALA A 118 -8.24 -2.18 13.41
CA ALA A 118 -8.32 -0.79 13.87
C ALA A 118 -9.60 -0.50 14.66
N ARG A 119 -10.70 -1.12 14.27
CA ARG A 119 -11.97 -1.02 14.98
C ARG A 119 -11.95 -1.57 16.41
N LYS A 120 -11.19 -2.65 16.64
CA LYS A 120 -11.21 -3.40 17.91
C LYS A 120 -10.12 -2.96 18.89
N ASN A 121 -9.04 -2.38 18.38
CA ASN A 121 -7.85 -2.05 19.15
C ASN A 121 -7.67 -0.53 19.32
N GLY A 122 -6.77 -0.16 20.22
CA GLY A 122 -6.42 1.24 20.47
C GLY A 122 -5.62 1.86 19.31
N VAL A 123 -5.54 3.18 19.30
CA VAL A 123 -4.87 3.96 18.24
C VAL A 123 -3.40 3.56 18.09
N ILE A 124 -2.70 3.37 19.18
CA ILE A 124 -1.25 3.02 19.17
C ILE A 124 -1.03 1.62 18.59
N ASP A 125 -1.85 0.66 19.00
CA ASP A 125 -1.74 -0.73 18.53
C ASP A 125 -2.10 -0.81 17.04
N SER A 126 -3.09 -0.04 16.60
CA SER A 126 -3.50 0.07 15.20
C SER A 126 -2.43 0.72 14.32
N ALA A 127 -1.71 1.71 14.86
CA ALA A 127 -0.58 2.33 14.17
C ALA A 127 0.58 1.35 13.98
N LEU A 128 0.94 0.60 15.02
CA LEU A 128 2.00 -0.41 14.95
C LEU A 128 1.65 -1.56 14.00
N ASP A 129 0.39 -1.98 13.99
CA ASP A 129 -0.12 -2.97 13.05
C ASP A 129 -0.05 -2.47 11.62
N GLY A 130 -0.47 -1.23 11.37
CA GLY A 130 -0.38 -0.58 10.06
C GLY A 130 1.05 -0.53 9.51
N LEU A 131 2.04 -0.19 10.35
CA LEU A 131 3.45 -0.21 9.97
C LEU A 131 3.94 -1.62 9.66
N GLY A 132 3.64 -2.60 10.52
CA GLY A 132 4.05 -3.98 10.32
C GLY A 132 3.50 -4.58 9.03
N MET A 133 2.21 -4.37 8.78
CA MET A 133 1.54 -4.84 7.56
C MET A 133 2.00 -4.11 6.30
N GLY A 134 2.21 -2.80 6.38
CA GLY A 134 2.69 -1.99 5.27
C GLY A 134 4.11 -2.40 4.85
N LEU A 135 5.01 -2.62 5.80
CA LEU A 135 6.35 -3.13 5.52
C LEU A 135 6.30 -4.56 4.95
N GLY A 136 5.45 -5.42 5.50
CA GLY A 136 5.23 -6.77 4.96
C GLY A 136 4.73 -6.73 3.51
N PHE A 137 3.84 -5.82 3.20
CA PHE A 137 3.35 -5.58 1.83
C PHE A 137 4.47 -5.08 0.90
N THR A 138 5.28 -4.13 1.35
CA THR A 138 6.41 -3.60 0.56
C THR A 138 7.43 -4.68 0.25
N ILE A 139 7.75 -5.54 1.20
CA ILE A 139 8.67 -6.68 1.00
C ILE A 139 8.09 -7.65 -0.03
N ALA A 140 6.80 -7.97 0.06
CA ALA A 140 6.14 -8.86 -0.90
C ALA A 140 6.13 -8.26 -2.31
N LEU A 141 5.87 -6.94 -2.45
CA LEU A 141 5.97 -6.22 -3.72
C LEU A 141 7.37 -6.29 -4.31
N LEU A 142 8.40 -6.07 -3.49
CA LEU A 142 9.80 -6.15 -3.91
C LEU A 142 10.17 -7.54 -4.40
N LEU A 143 9.80 -8.58 -3.68
CA LEU A 143 10.05 -9.97 -4.09
C LEU A 143 9.38 -10.27 -5.42
N MET A 144 8.11 -9.90 -5.57
CA MET A 144 7.35 -10.13 -6.80
C MET A 144 7.93 -9.32 -7.98
N ALA A 145 8.27 -8.05 -7.77
CA ALA A 145 8.87 -7.19 -8.79
C ALA A 145 10.23 -7.73 -9.23
N THR A 146 11.09 -8.13 -8.29
CA THR A 146 12.40 -8.74 -8.60
C THR A 146 12.24 -10.02 -9.41
N PHE A 147 11.31 -10.88 -9.01
CA PHE A 147 11.05 -12.13 -9.71
C PHE A 147 10.54 -11.89 -11.14
N ARG A 148 9.63 -10.95 -11.32
CA ARG A 148 9.09 -10.56 -12.63
C ARG A 148 10.14 -9.90 -13.53
N GLU A 149 10.96 -9.02 -12.97
CA GLU A 149 12.00 -8.30 -13.72
C GLU A 149 13.10 -9.27 -14.19
N VAL A 150 13.51 -10.20 -13.34
CA VAL A 150 14.51 -11.23 -13.69
C VAL A 150 14.01 -12.19 -14.78
N ILE A 151 12.75 -12.63 -14.69
CA ILE A 151 12.18 -13.58 -15.67
C ILE A 151 11.73 -12.86 -16.95
N GLY A 152 11.19 -11.65 -16.85
CA GLY A 152 10.61 -10.92 -17.97
C GLY A 152 11.65 -10.24 -18.86
N ASN A 153 12.64 -9.58 -18.27
CA ASN A 153 13.59 -8.74 -18.99
C ASN A 153 15.05 -9.17 -18.86
N GLY A 154 15.39 -10.13 -17.99
CA GLY A 154 16.78 -10.55 -17.74
C GLY A 154 17.68 -9.42 -17.20
N THR A 155 17.11 -8.31 -16.74
CA THR A 155 17.82 -7.12 -16.23
C THR A 155 17.44 -6.87 -14.77
N PHE A 156 18.40 -6.38 -13.99
CA PHE A 156 18.24 -6.08 -12.58
C PHE A 156 18.29 -4.55 -12.36
N ALA A 157 17.29 -4.00 -11.70
CA ALA A 157 17.19 -2.63 -11.18
C ALA A 157 17.86 -1.53 -12.05
N GLY A 158 17.15 -0.98 -13.00
CA GLY A 158 17.51 0.32 -13.54
C GLY A 158 17.91 0.41 -15.03
N ARG A 159 17.77 -0.65 -15.81
CA ARG A 159 18.11 -0.61 -17.24
C ARG A 159 16.91 -0.59 -18.17
N SER A 160 15.68 -0.62 -17.65
CA SER A 160 14.45 -0.69 -18.45
C SER A 160 13.73 0.65 -18.64
N GLU A 161 14.15 1.74 -17.98
CA GLU A 161 13.49 3.04 -18.14
C GLU A 161 13.83 3.71 -19.48
N GLU A 162 15.01 3.46 -20.05
CA GLU A 162 15.41 4.05 -21.35
C GLU A 162 14.67 3.41 -22.53
N HIS A 163 14.29 2.13 -22.47
CA HIS A 163 13.63 1.47 -23.60
C HIS A 163 12.11 1.69 -23.66
N THR A 164 11.45 2.01 -22.55
CA THR A 164 9.99 2.20 -22.55
C THR A 164 9.59 3.59 -23.05
N SER A 165 10.44 4.60 -22.85
CA SER A 165 10.22 5.95 -23.35
C SER A 165 10.42 6.06 -24.88
N GLU A 166 11.33 5.27 -25.46
CA GLU A 166 11.53 5.25 -26.92
C GLU A 166 10.36 4.57 -27.67
N LEU A 167 9.76 3.52 -27.10
CA LEU A 167 8.62 2.82 -27.72
C LEU A 167 7.31 3.62 -27.65
N GLN A 168 7.14 4.49 -26.65
CA GLN A 168 5.98 5.38 -26.57
C GLN A 168 6.11 6.64 -27.45
N SER A 169 7.33 7.06 -27.78
CA SER A 169 7.59 8.19 -28.68
C SER A 169 7.36 7.84 -30.17
N GLN A 170 7.27 6.55 -30.51
CA GLN A 170 7.07 6.10 -31.90
C GLN A 170 5.61 5.71 -32.22
N ARG A 171 4.67 5.95 -31.34
CA ARG A 171 3.23 5.76 -31.55
C ARG A 171 2.47 7.06 -31.41
#